data_8279b4ff38095a153530b0094f6d1809
#
_entry.id   8279b4ff38095a153530b0094f6d1809
#
_cell.length_a   1.000
_cell.length_b   1.000
_cell.length_c   1.000
_cell.angle_alpha   90.00
_cell.angle_beta   90.00
_cell.angle_gamma   90.00
#
_symmetry.space_group_name_H-M   'P 1'
#
loop_
_entity.id
_entity.type
_entity.pdbx_description
1 polymer ?
#
loop_
_entity_poly.entity_id
_entity_poly.type
_entity_poly.pdbx_seq_one_letter_code
_entity_poly.pdbx_strand_id
1 'polypeptide(L)'
;MHPDGCFDWNDQAAMRACVDQVGFAHIFVPTLDTPMVVHAPLVIAGDAFHFHVARRNRARPFLDGARVLASVVAGDAYVSPDWYDRRTDQVPTWDYVAVEIEGTARLLDEAALLAQIDRLSDVHEATLDPKPRWTRGKVSASSIKGMLAAIEAYEIGDVTMRGTRKLSQNKSAADRAGVASHIASPLLAQMIRAL
;
A
#
# COMPACT_ATOMS: atom_id res chain seq x y z
N MET A 1 -9.00 -11.28 -0.11
CA MET A 1 -8.78 -11.36 -1.59
C MET A 1 -10.05 -11.80 -2.29
N HIS A 2 -10.21 -11.51 -3.59
CA HIS A 2 -11.38 -11.94 -4.37
C HIS A 2 -11.36 -13.47 -4.54
N PRO A 3 -12.50 -14.18 -4.40
CA PRO A 3 -12.52 -15.65 -4.47
C PRO A 3 -12.34 -16.23 -5.89
N ASP A 4 -12.52 -15.42 -6.93
CA ASP A 4 -12.32 -15.83 -8.32
C ASP A 4 -10.84 -15.66 -8.69
N GLY A 5 -10.17 -16.77 -8.98
CA GLY A 5 -8.75 -16.82 -9.31
C GLY A 5 -8.35 -16.08 -10.58
N CYS A 6 -9.30 -15.68 -11.45
CA CYS A 6 -8.98 -14.84 -12.60
C CYS A 6 -8.45 -13.45 -12.23
N PHE A 7 -8.64 -13.02 -10.97
CA PHE A 7 -8.15 -11.76 -10.43
C PHE A 7 -6.87 -11.91 -9.59
N ASP A 8 -6.37 -13.13 -9.42
CA ASP A 8 -5.14 -13.38 -8.68
C ASP A 8 -3.96 -12.72 -9.38
N TRP A 9 -3.14 -12.04 -8.60
CA TRP A 9 -1.93 -11.42 -9.07
C TRP A 9 -0.73 -12.07 -8.38
N ASN A 10 0.03 -12.88 -9.13
CA ASN A 10 1.10 -13.74 -8.59
C ASN A 10 2.51 -13.22 -8.88
N ASP A 11 2.66 -12.10 -9.59
CA ASP A 11 3.96 -11.49 -9.88
C ASP A 11 4.49 -10.73 -8.65
N GLN A 12 5.37 -11.37 -7.90
CA GLN A 12 5.95 -10.84 -6.67
C GLN A 12 6.74 -9.55 -6.92
N ALA A 13 7.48 -9.45 -8.03
CA ALA A 13 8.26 -8.27 -8.36
C ALA A 13 7.35 -7.08 -8.66
N ALA A 14 6.28 -7.30 -9.45
CA ALA A 14 5.31 -6.27 -9.77
C ALA A 14 4.48 -5.85 -8.54
N MET A 15 4.16 -6.78 -7.62
CA MET A 15 3.52 -6.45 -6.35
C MET A 15 4.42 -5.56 -5.48
N ARG A 16 5.72 -5.88 -5.36
CA ARG A 16 6.68 -5.04 -4.62
C ARG A 16 6.80 -3.66 -5.24
N ALA A 17 6.89 -3.55 -6.57
CA ALA A 17 6.92 -2.27 -7.27
C ALA A 17 5.66 -1.44 -7.00
N CYS A 18 4.49 -2.06 -6.98
CA CYS A 18 3.22 -1.42 -6.63
C CYS A 18 3.23 -0.89 -5.19
N VAL A 19 3.72 -1.68 -4.24
CA VAL A 19 3.85 -1.25 -2.83
C VAL A 19 4.81 -0.07 -2.69
N ASP A 20 5.95 -0.10 -3.37
CA ASP A 20 6.93 1.00 -3.36
C ASP A 20 6.35 2.28 -3.97
N GLN A 21 5.58 2.17 -5.04
CA GLN A 21 4.93 3.30 -5.69
C GLN A 21 3.83 3.93 -4.82
N VAL A 22 3.02 3.13 -4.15
CA VAL A 22 1.96 3.62 -3.25
C VAL A 22 2.56 4.19 -1.97
N GLY A 23 3.54 3.52 -1.38
CA GLY A 23 4.30 3.97 -0.23
C GLY A 23 3.50 4.17 1.06
N PHE A 24 2.24 3.69 1.12
CA PHE A 24 1.35 3.85 2.26
C PHE A 24 0.49 2.60 2.47
N ALA A 25 0.29 2.20 3.73
CA ALA A 25 -0.43 0.99 4.07
C ALA A 25 -1.43 1.19 5.23
N HIS A 26 -2.46 0.35 5.22
CA HIS A 26 -3.34 0.10 6.34
C HIS A 26 -2.88 -1.19 7.03
N ILE A 27 -2.27 -1.09 8.22
CA ILE A 27 -1.68 -2.22 8.93
C ILE A 27 -2.64 -2.66 10.03
N PHE A 28 -3.18 -3.85 9.88
CA PHE A 28 -4.11 -4.47 10.82
C PHE A 28 -3.30 -5.17 11.90
N VAL A 29 -3.50 -4.74 13.14
CA VAL A 29 -2.79 -5.21 14.33
C VAL A 29 -3.77 -6.01 15.19
N PRO A 30 -3.52 -7.29 15.48
CA PRO A 30 -4.37 -8.07 16.35
C PRO A 30 -4.27 -7.53 17.79
N THR A 31 -5.39 -7.58 18.52
CA THR A 31 -5.45 -7.29 19.95
C THR A 31 -6.33 -8.33 20.63
N LEU A 32 -6.43 -8.28 21.96
CA LEU A 32 -7.30 -9.19 22.70
C LEU A 32 -8.78 -8.93 22.46
N ASP A 33 -9.14 -7.70 22.08
CA ASP A 33 -10.52 -7.30 21.86
C ASP A 33 -10.80 -7.12 20.35
N THR A 34 -10.67 -5.89 19.87
CA THR A 34 -10.94 -5.54 18.48
C THR A 34 -9.64 -5.22 17.75
N PRO A 35 -9.40 -5.77 16.55
CA PRO A 35 -8.24 -5.40 15.76
C PRO A 35 -8.12 -3.89 15.59
N MET A 36 -6.90 -3.37 15.66
CA MET A 36 -6.61 -1.96 15.41
C MET A 36 -6.02 -1.79 14.01
N VAL A 37 -6.23 -0.61 13.42
CA VAL A 37 -5.61 -0.24 12.15
C VAL A 37 -4.64 0.89 12.39
N VAL A 38 -3.41 0.71 11.87
CA VAL A 38 -2.39 1.75 11.76
C VAL A 38 -2.33 2.21 10.31
N HIS A 39 -2.42 3.51 10.09
CA HIS A 39 -2.20 4.13 8.79
C HIS A 39 -0.78 4.68 8.78
N ALA A 40 0.11 4.10 7.99
CA ALA A 40 1.53 4.45 8.03
C ALA A 40 2.19 4.41 6.65
N PRO A 41 3.21 5.27 6.43
CA PRO A 41 4.10 5.10 5.29
C PRO A 41 4.80 3.74 5.38
N LEU A 42 4.97 3.09 4.22
CA LEU A 42 5.61 1.79 4.10
C LEU A 42 6.75 1.88 3.10
N VAL A 43 7.94 1.43 3.46
CA VAL A 43 9.10 1.39 2.57
C VAL A 43 9.68 -0.01 2.51
N ILE A 44 10.22 -0.37 1.34
CA ILE A 44 10.89 -1.64 1.15
C ILE A 44 12.32 -1.57 1.69
N ALA A 45 12.71 -2.56 2.49
CA ALA A 45 14.04 -2.72 3.05
C ALA A 45 14.52 -4.18 2.89
N GLY A 46 15.28 -4.46 1.83
CA GLY A 46 15.64 -5.84 1.46
C GLY A 46 14.38 -6.68 1.20
N ASP A 47 14.22 -7.78 1.93
CA ASP A 47 13.05 -8.66 1.82
C ASP A 47 11.89 -8.25 2.76
N ALA A 48 12.13 -7.31 3.67
CA ALA A 48 11.16 -6.81 4.64
C ALA A 48 10.52 -5.49 4.19
N PHE A 49 9.52 -5.04 4.97
CA PHE A 49 8.87 -3.75 4.83
C PHE A 49 8.97 -2.99 6.15
N HIS A 50 9.39 -1.73 6.10
CA HIS A 50 9.52 -0.90 7.28
C HIS A 50 8.43 0.16 7.35
N PHE A 51 7.91 0.40 8.54
CA PHE A 51 6.96 1.46 8.85
C PHE A 51 7.28 2.08 10.21
N HIS A 52 6.72 3.24 10.50
CA HIS A 52 6.87 3.85 11.82
C HIS A 52 5.52 4.35 12.35
N VAL A 53 5.43 4.43 13.67
CA VAL A 53 4.25 4.93 14.38
C VAL A 53 4.67 5.92 15.46
N ALA A 54 3.77 6.82 15.83
CA ALA A 54 3.98 7.63 17.02
C ALA A 54 4.00 6.74 18.29
N ARG A 55 4.89 7.01 19.23
CA ARG A 55 4.95 6.27 20.53
C ARG A 55 3.63 6.32 21.30
N ARG A 56 2.81 7.36 21.05
CA ARG A 56 1.46 7.51 21.63
C ARG A 56 0.37 6.81 20.83
N ASN A 57 0.70 6.11 19.73
CA ASN A 57 -0.29 5.35 18.97
C ASN A 57 -0.83 4.21 19.84
N ARG A 58 -2.16 4.08 19.89
CA ARG A 58 -2.84 3.08 20.71
C ARG A 58 -2.51 1.63 20.30
N ALA A 59 -2.13 1.39 19.05
CA ALA A 59 -1.74 0.07 18.55
C ALA A 59 -0.29 -0.31 18.96
N ARG A 60 0.53 0.66 19.35
CA ARG A 60 1.95 0.49 19.64
C ARG A 60 2.26 -0.66 20.63
N PRO A 61 1.54 -0.82 21.74
CA PRO A 61 1.83 -1.90 22.70
C PRO A 61 1.61 -3.33 22.16
N PHE A 62 0.92 -3.45 21.02
CA PHE A 62 0.54 -4.72 20.41
C PHE A 62 1.35 -5.04 19.15
N LEU A 63 2.29 -4.18 18.74
CA LEU A 63 3.01 -4.35 17.48
C LEU A 63 4.17 -5.33 17.56
N ASP A 64 5.04 -5.17 18.55
CA ASP A 64 6.27 -5.96 18.62
C ASP A 64 5.99 -7.44 18.86
N GLY A 65 6.48 -8.28 17.95
CA GLY A 65 6.23 -9.73 17.93
C GLY A 65 4.87 -10.13 17.34
N ALA A 66 4.00 -9.18 16.98
CA ALA A 66 2.68 -9.50 16.44
C ALA A 66 2.74 -9.96 14.99
N ARG A 67 1.88 -10.91 14.65
CA ARG A 67 1.54 -11.23 13.26
C ARG A 67 0.58 -10.17 12.73
N VAL A 68 1.01 -9.38 11.75
CA VAL A 68 0.23 -8.27 11.18
C VAL A 68 -0.11 -8.52 9.71
N LEU A 69 -1.14 -7.82 9.25
CA LEU A 69 -1.52 -7.76 7.84
C LEU A 69 -1.46 -6.29 7.39
N ALA A 70 -0.56 -5.97 6.48
CA ALA A 70 -0.56 -4.67 5.81
C ALA A 70 -1.31 -4.78 4.48
N SER A 71 -2.28 -3.88 4.26
CA SER A 71 -3.03 -3.75 3.01
C SER A 71 -2.60 -2.46 2.31
N VAL A 72 -2.15 -2.61 1.06
CA VAL A 72 -1.78 -1.51 0.16
C VAL A 72 -2.75 -1.51 -1.00
N VAL A 73 -3.51 -0.42 -1.16
CA VAL A 73 -4.49 -0.25 -2.25
C VAL A 73 -3.94 0.78 -3.23
N ALA A 74 -3.64 0.35 -4.46
CA ALA A 74 -3.14 1.25 -5.51
C ALA A 74 -4.25 2.07 -6.15
N GLY A 75 -5.47 1.55 -6.14
CA GLY A 75 -6.65 2.26 -6.61
C GLY A 75 -7.88 1.38 -6.60
N ASP A 76 -9.03 2.02 -6.51
CA ASP A 76 -10.33 1.38 -6.63
C ASP A 76 -11.30 2.33 -7.36
N ALA A 77 -12.32 1.77 -7.99
CA ALA A 77 -13.38 2.53 -8.60
C ALA A 77 -14.64 1.68 -8.84
N TYR A 78 -15.79 2.33 -8.73
CA TYR A 78 -17.07 1.77 -9.13
C TYR A 78 -17.13 1.53 -10.65
N VAL A 79 -17.77 0.44 -11.04
CA VAL A 79 -18.03 0.06 -12.42
C VAL A 79 -19.52 -0.09 -12.65
N SER A 80 -20.08 0.76 -13.52
CA SER A 80 -21.48 0.68 -13.91
C SER A 80 -21.68 -0.36 -15.02
N PRO A 81 -22.73 -1.19 -14.93
CA PRO A 81 -23.10 -2.09 -16.01
C PRO A 81 -23.55 -1.37 -17.28
N ASP A 82 -23.91 -0.08 -17.19
CA ASP A 82 -24.26 0.73 -18.36
C ASP A 82 -23.09 1.00 -19.31
N TRP A 83 -21.88 0.75 -18.85
CA TRP A 83 -20.65 0.89 -19.65
C TRP A 83 -20.32 -0.36 -20.49
N TYR A 84 -21.03 -1.49 -20.23
CA TYR A 84 -20.88 -2.71 -21.02
C TYR A 84 -21.62 -2.62 -22.35
N ASP A 85 -21.09 -3.28 -23.35
CA ASP A 85 -21.77 -3.44 -24.65
C ASP A 85 -23.08 -4.23 -24.46
N ARG A 86 -23.01 -5.36 -23.76
CA ARG A 86 -24.19 -6.11 -23.34
C ARG A 86 -24.63 -5.70 -21.94
N ARG A 87 -25.70 -4.92 -21.85
CA ARG A 87 -26.22 -4.33 -20.60
C ARG A 87 -27.23 -5.23 -19.85
N THR A 88 -27.78 -6.25 -20.53
CA THR A 88 -28.80 -7.13 -19.95
C THR A 88 -28.18 -8.10 -18.96
N ASP A 89 -28.83 -8.32 -17.81
CA ASP A 89 -28.43 -9.25 -16.76
C ASP A 89 -27.01 -8.94 -16.20
N GLN A 90 -26.65 -7.67 -16.11
CA GLN A 90 -25.40 -7.20 -15.51
C GLN A 90 -25.70 -6.45 -14.22
N VAL A 91 -24.75 -6.51 -13.29
CA VAL A 91 -24.83 -5.81 -12.01
C VAL A 91 -23.60 -4.90 -11.83
N PRO A 92 -23.73 -3.81 -11.04
CA PRO A 92 -22.59 -2.98 -10.72
C PRO A 92 -21.56 -3.74 -9.89
N THR A 93 -20.31 -3.29 -9.99
CA THR A 93 -19.19 -3.85 -9.24
C THR A 93 -18.14 -2.79 -8.94
N TRP A 94 -17.04 -3.20 -8.31
CA TRP A 94 -15.84 -2.41 -8.11
C TRP A 94 -14.67 -3.09 -8.80
N ASP A 95 -13.85 -2.32 -9.51
CA ASP A 95 -12.51 -2.73 -9.90
C ASP A 95 -11.50 -2.14 -8.92
N TYR A 96 -10.43 -2.88 -8.61
CA TYR A 96 -9.40 -2.45 -7.67
C TYR A 96 -8.10 -3.22 -7.85
N VAL A 97 -7.02 -2.62 -7.38
CA VAL A 97 -5.70 -3.25 -7.26
C VAL A 97 -5.23 -3.13 -5.82
N ALA A 98 -4.97 -4.27 -5.20
CA ALA A 98 -4.52 -4.33 -3.82
C ALA A 98 -3.45 -5.40 -3.62
N VAL A 99 -2.53 -5.12 -2.69
CA VAL A 99 -1.52 -6.07 -2.21
C VAL A 99 -1.67 -6.23 -0.71
N GLU A 100 -1.77 -7.46 -0.25
CA GLU A 100 -1.74 -7.85 1.14
C GLU A 100 -0.36 -8.41 1.48
N ILE A 101 0.19 -7.96 2.60
CA ILE A 101 1.50 -8.34 3.13
C ILE A 101 1.30 -8.85 4.54
N GLU A 102 1.38 -10.16 4.73
CA GLU A 102 1.38 -10.78 6.05
C GLU A 102 2.81 -10.99 6.54
N GLY A 103 3.07 -10.68 7.79
CA GLY A 103 4.39 -10.89 8.36
C GLY A 103 4.42 -10.65 9.88
N THR A 104 5.59 -10.78 10.48
CA THR A 104 5.80 -10.50 11.90
C THR A 104 6.38 -9.10 12.06
N ALA A 105 5.69 -8.25 12.81
CA ALA A 105 6.20 -6.92 13.16
C ALA A 105 7.27 -7.04 14.25
N ARG A 106 8.43 -6.41 14.06
CA ARG A 106 9.52 -6.37 15.03
C ARG A 106 10.00 -4.94 15.22
N LEU A 107 10.17 -4.53 16.47
CA LEU A 107 10.72 -3.21 16.80
C LEU A 107 12.13 -3.06 16.23
N LEU A 108 12.41 -1.92 15.61
CA LEU A 108 13.71 -1.57 15.07
C LEU A 108 14.45 -0.59 15.99
N ASP A 109 15.77 -0.54 15.84
CA ASP A 109 16.60 0.43 16.55
C ASP A 109 16.56 1.84 15.92
N GLU A 110 17.21 2.80 16.57
CA GLU A 110 17.26 4.20 16.12
C GLU A 110 17.99 4.34 14.77
N ALA A 111 18.99 3.53 14.49
CA ALA A 111 19.73 3.59 13.23
C ALA A 111 18.85 3.17 12.05
N ALA A 112 18.08 2.10 12.22
CA ALA A 112 17.11 1.63 11.23
C ALA A 112 15.95 2.62 11.05
N LEU A 113 15.46 3.24 12.14
CA LEU A 113 14.47 4.32 12.08
C LEU A 113 14.98 5.50 11.23
N LEU A 114 16.21 5.95 11.46
CA LEU A 114 16.82 7.03 10.68
C LEU A 114 16.93 6.67 9.19
N ALA A 115 17.43 5.48 8.89
CA ALA A 115 17.55 5.00 7.52
C ALA A 115 16.18 4.92 6.82
N GLN A 116 15.13 4.49 7.52
CA GLN A 116 13.77 4.45 7.01
C GLN A 116 13.25 5.85 6.66
N ILE A 117 13.44 6.84 7.56
CA ILE A 117 12.97 8.21 7.33
C ILE A 117 13.72 8.87 6.17
N ASP A 118 15.04 8.66 6.08
CA ASP A 118 15.83 9.20 4.98
C ASP A 118 15.35 8.59 3.65
N ARG A 119 15.19 7.26 3.57
CA ARG A 119 14.67 6.59 2.37
C ARG A 119 13.27 7.07 2.00
N LEU A 120 12.37 7.18 2.97
CA LEU A 120 11.01 7.69 2.75
C LEU A 120 11.03 9.10 2.14
N SER A 121 11.88 9.96 2.70
CA SER A 121 12.05 11.33 2.20
C SER A 121 12.62 11.33 0.78
N ASP A 122 13.65 10.54 0.50
CA ASP A 122 14.28 10.46 -0.81
C ASP A 122 13.30 10.01 -1.90
N VAL A 123 12.51 8.99 -1.63
CA VAL A 123 11.52 8.45 -2.58
C VAL A 123 10.45 9.50 -2.90
N HIS A 124 9.83 10.08 -1.87
CA HIS A 124 8.72 11.01 -2.10
C HIS A 124 9.19 12.38 -2.60
N GLU A 125 10.32 12.89 -2.11
CA GLU A 125 10.88 14.15 -2.60
C GLU A 125 11.34 14.07 -4.06
N ALA A 126 11.71 12.89 -4.56
CA ALA A 126 12.05 12.69 -5.96
C ALA A 126 10.88 12.91 -6.92
N THR A 127 9.65 12.79 -6.44
CA THR A 127 8.43 12.98 -7.26
C THR A 127 7.94 14.43 -7.29
N LEU A 128 8.57 15.34 -6.54
CA LEU A 128 8.12 16.72 -6.35
C LEU A 128 8.92 17.74 -7.17
N ASP A 129 9.51 17.34 -8.29
CA ASP A 129 10.19 18.27 -9.19
C ASP A 129 9.22 19.37 -9.70
N PRO A 130 9.70 20.61 -9.92
CA PRO A 130 11.10 21.06 -9.97
C PRO A 130 11.66 21.64 -8.66
N LYS A 131 11.01 21.48 -7.51
CA LYS A 131 11.54 22.07 -6.26
C LYS A 131 12.81 21.33 -5.79
N PRO A 132 13.76 22.04 -5.09
CA PRO A 132 14.86 21.37 -4.41
C PRO A 132 14.37 20.36 -3.38
N ARG A 133 14.92 19.16 -3.40
CA ARG A 133 14.54 18.09 -2.46
C ARG A 133 14.74 18.52 -1.01
N TRP A 134 13.80 18.17 -0.17
CA TRP A 134 13.99 18.30 1.27
C TRP A 134 14.98 17.22 1.73
N THR A 135 15.85 17.60 2.67
CA THR A 135 16.76 16.67 3.32
C THR A 135 16.77 16.97 4.82
N ARG A 136 17.06 15.95 5.62
CA ARG A 136 17.17 16.06 7.08
C ARG A 136 18.20 17.11 7.51
N GLY A 137 19.22 17.41 6.71
CA GLY A 137 20.20 18.46 6.96
C GLY A 137 19.61 19.89 7.06
N LYS A 138 18.35 20.10 6.67
CA LYS A 138 17.63 21.38 6.84
C LYS A 138 17.06 21.57 8.26
N VAL A 139 17.17 20.57 9.13
CA VAL A 139 16.62 20.57 10.49
C VAL A 139 17.76 20.49 11.50
N SER A 140 17.68 21.23 12.61
CA SER A 140 18.71 21.18 13.65
C SER A 140 18.79 19.79 14.31
N ALA A 141 19.98 19.40 14.75
CA ALA A 141 20.20 18.11 15.40
C ALA A 141 19.33 17.93 16.66
N SER A 142 19.11 18.99 17.43
CA SER A 142 18.25 18.95 18.62
C SER A 142 16.79 18.69 18.27
N SER A 143 16.27 19.32 17.20
CA SER A 143 14.90 19.12 16.72
C SER A 143 14.72 17.71 16.16
N ILE A 144 15.68 17.21 15.37
CA ILE A 144 15.65 15.82 14.88
C ILE A 144 15.60 14.82 16.05
N LYS A 145 16.47 14.98 17.03
CA LYS A 145 16.49 14.11 18.22
C LYS A 145 15.14 14.09 18.94
N GLY A 146 14.52 15.26 19.12
CA GLY A 146 13.20 15.37 19.75
C GLY A 146 12.09 14.68 18.93
N MET A 147 12.11 14.83 17.60
CA MET A 147 11.14 14.19 16.71
C MET A 147 11.30 12.67 16.67
N LEU A 148 12.53 12.17 16.58
CA LEU A 148 12.81 10.72 16.61
C LEU A 148 12.38 10.07 17.92
N ALA A 149 12.58 10.77 19.06
CA ALA A 149 12.11 10.29 20.36
C ALA A 149 10.58 10.13 20.46
N ALA A 150 9.81 10.73 19.54
CA ALA A 150 8.35 10.65 19.53
C ALA A 150 7.78 9.49 18.69
N ILE A 151 8.62 8.78 17.95
CA ILE A 151 8.21 7.69 17.05
C ILE A 151 9.01 6.41 17.28
N GLU A 152 8.50 5.30 16.78
CA GLU A 152 9.16 3.99 16.76
C GLU A 152 9.00 3.38 15.37
N ALA A 153 10.08 2.75 14.86
CA ALA A 153 10.05 2.01 13.62
C ALA A 153 9.88 0.51 13.88
N TYR A 154 9.23 -0.13 12.93
CA TYR A 154 9.02 -1.57 12.89
C TYR A 154 9.34 -2.10 11.51
N GLU A 155 9.88 -3.31 11.44
CA GLU A 155 9.88 -4.10 10.22
C GLU A 155 8.69 -5.07 10.22
N ILE A 156 8.17 -5.38 9.05
CA ILE A 156 7.35 -6.56 8.80
C ILE A 156 8.27 -7.55 8.08
N GLY A 157 8.73 -8.55 8.82
CA GLY A 157 9.60 -9.63 8.31
C GLY A 157 8.84 -10.94 8.14
N ASP A 158 9.51 -11.96 7.59
CA ASP A 158 8.91 -13.29 7.30
C ASP A 158 7.63 -13.17 6.47
N VAL A 159 7.71 -12.40 5.38
CA VAL A 159 6.54 -11.94 4.64
C VAL A 159 5.99 -12.97 3.66
N THR A 160 4.67 -13.01 3.58
CA THR A 160 3.91 -13.61 2.48
C THR A 160 3.08 -12.52 1.82
N MET A 161 3.17 -12.39 0.49
CA MET A 161 2.41 -11.40 -0.26
C MET A 161 1.34 -12.07 -1.12
N ARG A 162 0.16 -11.46 -1.18
CA ARG A 162 -0.93 -11.82 -2.09
C ARG A 162 -1.42 -10.57 -2.79
N GLY A 163 -1.60 -10.64 -4.10
CA GLY A 163 -2.13 -9.55 -4.90
C GLY A 163 -3.50 -9.86 -5.49
N THR A 164 -4.31 -8.83 -5.63
CA THR A 164 -5.54 -8.86 -6.43
C THR A 164 -5.48 -7.72 -7.44
N ARG A 165 -5.73 -8.06 -8.71
CA ARG A 165 -5.94 -7.10 -9.79
C ARG A 165 -7.29 -7.39 -10.41
N LYS A 166 -8.36 -6.85 -9.82
CA LYS A 166 -9.71 -6.94 -10.38
C LYS A 166 -9.90 -5.75 -11.33
N LEU A 167 -9.81 -6.02 -12.62
CA LEU A 167 -9.77 -5.03 -13.70
C LEU A 167 -10.71 -5.43 -14.84
N SER A 168 -11.86 -6.03 -14.51
CA SER A 168 -12.84 -6.52 -15.48
C SER A 168 -12.28 -7.59 -16.46
N GLN A 169 -11.25 -8.38 -16.07
CA GLN A 169 -10.64 -9.42 -16.92
C GLN A 169 -11.62 -10.50 -17.39
N ASN A 170 -12.67 -10.73 -16.61
CA ASN A 170 -13.74 -11.68 -16.91
C ASN A 170 -14.77 -11.15 -17.92
N LYS A 171 -14.58 -9.94 -18.45
CA LYS A 171 -15.46 -9.30 -19.43
C LYS A 171 -14.86 -9.35 -20.84
N SER A 172 -15.72 -9.13 -21.84
CA SER A 172 -15.29 -9.03 -23.23
C SER A 172 -14.34 -7.84 -23.45
N ALA A 173 -13.59 -7.84 -24.55
CA ALA A 173 -12.74 -6.70 -24.90
C ALA A 173 -13.57 -5.41 -25.10
N ALA A 174 -14.77 -5.50 -25.68
CA ALA A 174 -15.69 -4.37 -25.86
C ALA A 174 -16.15 -3.80 -24.51
N ASP A 175 -16.55 -4.69 -23.56
CA ASP A 175 -16.94 -4.28 -22.21
C ASP A 175 -15.77 -3.59 -21.47
N ARG A 176 -14.56 -4.18 -21.54
CA ARG A 176 -13.36 -3.57 -20.92
C ARG A 176 -13.05 -2.19 -21.51
N ALA A 177 -13.19 -2.03 -22.83
CA ALA A 177 -13.00 -0.72 -23.48
C ALA A 177 -14.04 0.30 -22.99
N GLY A 178 -15.29 -0.11 -22.81
CA GLY A 178 -16.36 0.70 -22.23
C GLY A 178 -16.03 1.12 -20.80
N VAL A 179 -15.62 0.19 -19.95
CA VAL A 179 -15.19 0.49 -18.57
C VAL A 179 -14.01 1.46 -18.56
N ALA A 180 -12.95 1.19 -19.33
CA ALA A 180 -11.75 2.02 -19.38
C ALA A 180 -12.00 3.47 -19.89
N SER A 181 -13.10 3.68 -20.61
CA SER A 181 -13.47 5.00 -21.12
C SER A 181 -14.25 5.86 -20.11
N HIS A 182 -14.85 5.23 -19.10
CA HIS A 182 -15.75 5.91 -18.15
C HIS A 182 -15.31 5.84 -16.69
N ILE A 183 -14.45 4.86 -16.32
CA ILE A 183 -14.00 4.67 -14.95
C ILE A 183 -13.27 5.91 -14.42
N ALA A 184 -13.59 6.33 -13.20
CA ALA A 184 -13.08 7.57 -12.61
C ALA A 184 -11.58 7.56 -12.31
N SER A 185 -10.95 6.37 -12.19
CA SER A 185 -9.53 6.23 -11.90
C SER A 185 -8.70 6.16 -13.19
N PRO A 186 -7.86 7.16 -13.50
CA PRO A 186 -6.97 7.12 -14.65
C PRO A 186 -5.98 5.94 -14.61
N LEU A 187 -5.51 5.59 -13.41
CA LEU A 187 -4.62 4.44 -13.21
C LEU A 187 -5.31 3.14 -13.62
N LEU A 188 -6.51 2.89 -13.10
CA LEU A 188 -7.26 1.67 -13.45
C LEU A 188 -7.64 1.66 -14.94
N ALA A 189 -8.02 2.80 -15.51
CA ALA A 189 -8.30 2.92 -16.93
C ALA A 189 -7.09 2.52 -17.79
N GLN A 190 -5.90 2.97 -17.42
CA GLN A 190 -4.65 2.58 -18.10
C GLN A 190 -4.39 1.08 -17.98
N MET A 191 -4.54 0.53 -16.78
CA MET A 191 -4.31 -0.89 -16.51
C MET A 191 -5.31 -1.79 -17.25
N ILE A 192 -6.59 -1.39 -17.34
CA ILE A 192 -7.62 -2.13 -18.08
C ILE A 192 -7.31 -2.13 -19.59
N ARG A 193 -6.81 -1.02 -20.14
CA ARG A 193 -6.41 -0.94 -21.56
C ARG A 193 -5.19 -1.80 -21.90
N ALA A 194 -4.38 -2.15 -20.91
CA ALA A 194 -3.17 -2.96 -21.09
C ALA A 194 -3.43 -4.48 -20.98
N LEU A 195 -4.69 -4.90 -20.74
CA LEU A 195 -5.15 -6.29 -20.76
C LEU A 195 -5.48 -6.75 -22.18
#